data_f2ab5570916fcc739d40aef8826d6bac
#
_entry.id   f2ab5570916fcc739d40aef8826d6bac
#
_cell.length_a   1.000
_cell.length_b   1.000
_cell.length_c   1.000
_cell.angle_alpha   90.00
_cell.angle_beta   90.00
_cell.angle_gamma   90.00
#
_symmetry.space_group_name_H-M   'P 1'
#
loop_
_entity.id
_entity.type
_entity.pdbx_description
1 polymer ?
#
loop_
_entity_poly.entity_id
_entity_poly.type
_entity_poly.pdbx_seq_one_letter_code
_entity_poly.pdbx_strand_id
1 'polypeptide(L)'
;ACRRKMVEDPIAIAHLKSFAADLDLRSWAPYQPECAPDTHRKISIVGGGPAGLTAAYFLRTMGHSVAIYDAMPKMGGMLRYGIPQYRLPKEVLDQEIAAIANLGVTMINNAKIGDGVTLDELREGSDAVLVAIGAWTSSSMRVPGESLNGVMGGIDFLRHVALNEPSGIGERVAVVGGGNTAMDACRTAVRMGAKEVYIIYRRTRDEMPADALEIAQAEEEGLAFKFLTNPVEILGAGGSV
;
A
#
# COMPACT_ATOMS: atom_id res chain seq x y z
N ALA A 1 11.35 -6.96 -19.88
CA ALA A 1 11.02 -5.82 -20.76
C ALA A 1 10.46 -6.36 -22.09
N CYS A 2 9.34 -5.81 -22.56
CA CYS A 2 8.73 -6.21 -23.83
C CYS A 2 9.57 -5.66 -25.00
N ARG A 3 10.08 -6.56 -25.87
CA ARG A 3 10.88 -6.16 -27.05
C ARG A 3 10.12 -5.30 -28.07
N ARG A 4 8.79 -5.33 -28.03
CA ARG A 4 7.91 -4.52 -28.89
C ARG A 4 8.17 -3.02 -28.67
N LYS A 5 8.57 -2.59 -27.48
CA LYS A 5 8.97 -1.21 -27.18
C LYS A 5 10.03 -0.64 -28.14
N MET A 6 10.74 -1.49 -28.88
CA MET A 6 11.75 -1.05 -29.87
C MET A 6 11.14 -0.54 -31.19
N VAL A 7 9.88 -0.84 -31.48
CA VAL A 7 9.19 -0.50 -32.72
C VAL A 7 7.85 0.19 -32.51
N GLU A 8 7.20 -0.02 -31.37
CA GLU A 8 5.90 0.55 -31.02
C GLU A 8 5.66 0.45 -29.51
N ASP A 9 4.47 0.76 -29.02
CA ASP A 9 4.13 0.64 -27.61
C ASP A 9 4.27 -0.81 -27.10
N PRO A 10 4.79 -0.98 -25.89
CA PRO A 10 4.92 -2.31 -25.28
C PRO A 10 3.54 -2.91 -25.01
N ILE A 11 3.45 -4.24 -25.05
CA ILE A 11 2.23 -4.95 -24.63
C ILE A 11 1.93 -4.60 -23.16
N ALA A 12 0.71 -4.19 -22.90
CA ALA A 12 0.22 -3.80 -21.57
C ALA A 12 -0.03 -5.04 -20.69
N ILE A 13 1.03 -5.81 -20.38
CA ILE A 13 0.94 -7.10 -19.67
C ILE A 13 0.26 -6.95 -18.32
N ALA A 14 0.52 -5.86 -17.59
CA ALA A 14 -0.11 -5.62 -16.28
C ALA A 14 -1.64 -5.52 -16.42
N HIS A 15 -2.13 -4.77 -17.40
CA HIS A 15 -3.58 -4.64 -17.65
C HIS A 15 -4.21 -5.94 -18.15
N LEU A 16 -3.51 -6.72 -18.97
CA LEU A 16 -4.00 -8.04 -19.40
C LEU A 16 -4.11 -9.02 -18.24
N LYS A 17 -3.16 -9.00 -17.31
CA LYS A 17 -3.24 -9.81 -16.08
C LYS A 17 -4.42 -9.38 -15.21
N SER A 18 -4.61 -8.09 -15.00
CA SER A 18 -5.74 -7.55 -14.24
C SER A 18 -7.07 -7.95 -14.88
N PHE A 19 -7.18 -7.81 -16.21
CA PHE A 19 -8.38 -8.23 -16.94
C PHE A 19 -8.69 -9.72 -16.76
N ALA A 20 -7.67 -10.59 -16.86
CA ALA A 20 -7.86 -12.03 -16.67
C ALA A 20 -8.29 -12.38 -15.24
N ALA A 21 -7.69 -11.73 -14.22
CA ALA A 21 -8.07 -11.91 -12.83
C ALA A 21 -9.51 -11.41 -12.56
N ASP A 22 -9.88 -10.26 -13.11
CA ASP A 22 -11.24 -9.71 -12.98
C ASP A 22 -12.29 -10.64 -13.60
N LEU A 23 -11.99 -11.30 -14.74
CA LEU A 23 -12.87 -12.28 -15.35
C LEU A 23 -13.01 -13.53 -14.48
N ASP A 24 -11.92 -14.00 -13.90
CA ASP A 24 -11.95 -15.15 -12.98
C ASP A 24 -12.78 -14.84 -11.74
N LEU A 25 -12.55 -13.73 -11.08
CA LEU A 25 -13.30 -13.30 -9.89
C LEU A 25 -14.81 -13.13 -10.14
N ARG A 26 -15.22 -12.77 -11.38
CA ARG A 26 -16.64 -12.63 -11.78
C ARG A 26 -17.24 -13.92 -12.24
N SER A 27 -16.46 -14.99 -12.39
CA SER A 27 -16.98 -16.28 -12.81
C SER A 27 -17.85 -16.90 -11.72
N TRP A 28 -18.74 -17.83 -12.09
CA TRP A 28 -19.55 -18.58 -11.14
C TRP A 28 -18.71 -19.54 -10.26
N ALA A 29 -17.48 -19.86 -10.68
CA ALA A 29 -16.53 -20.72 -9.98
C ALA A 29 -15.11 -20.14 -10.16
N PRO A 30 -14.73 -19.12 -9.37
CA PRO A 30 -13.37 -18.58 -9.40
C PRO A 30 -12.34 -19.67 -9.11
N TYR A 31 -11.18 -19.55 -9.74
CA TYR A 31 -10.11 -20.52 -9.57
C TYR A 31 -9.69 -20.68 -8.11
N GLN A 32 -9.71 -21.91 -7.62
CA GLN A 32 -9.18 -22.31 -6.32
C GLN A 32 -8.18 -23.45 -6.54
N PRO A 33 -6.91 -23.30 -6.10
CA PRO A 33 -5.93 -24.38 -6.23
C PRO A 33 -6.26 -25.52 -5.26
N GLU A 34 -5.93 -26.74 -5.67
CA GLU A 34 -5.91 -27.87 -4.76
C GLU A 34 -4.76 -27.73 -3.75
N CYS A 35 -5.04 -28.05 -2.49
CA CYS A 35 -4.02 -28.11 -1.46
C CYS A 35 -3.44 -29.52 -1.36
N ALA A 36 -2.13 -29.62 -1.20
CA ALA A 36 -1.47 -30.88 -0.87
C ALA A 36 -1.97 -31.46 0.48
N PRO A 37 -1.80 -32.76 0.74
CA PRO A 37 -2.12 -33.36 2.02
C PRO A 37 -1.46 -32.63 3.20
N ASP A 38 -2.15 -32.66 4.36
CA ASP A 38 -1.68 -31.99 5.56
C ASP A 38 -0.29 -32.50 5.96
N THR A 39 0.64 -31.58 6.12
CA THR A 39 2.01 -31.84 6.54
C THR A 39 2.17 -31.88 8.07
N HIS A 40 1.11 -31.55 8.82
CA HIS A 40 1.12 -31.35 10.27
C HIS A 40 2.12 -30.26 10.74
N ARG A 41 2.52 -29.35 9.83
CA ARG A 41 3.38 -28.21 10.15
C ARG A 41 2.54 -26.95 10.28
N LYS A 42 2.83 -26.18 11.33
CA LYS A 42 2.18 -24.90 11.64
C LYS A 42 3.11 -23.75 11.33
N ILE A 43 2.66 -22.81 10.52
CA ILE A 43 3.41 -21.61 10.15
C ILE A 43 2.65 -20.38 10.63
N SER A 44 3.31 -19.54 11.40
CA SER A 44 2.81 -18.20 11.75
C SER A 44 3.45 -17.14 10.87
N ILE A 45 2.63 -16.21 10.37
CA ILE A 45 3.09 -15.09 9.53
C ILE A 45 2.74 -13.80 10.25
N VAL A 46 3.72 -12.93 10.45
CA VAL A 46 3.53 -11.60 11.03
C VAL A 46 3.49 -10.57 9.90
N GLY A 47 2.30 -10.03 9.65
CA GLY A 47 2.01 -9.07 8.59
C GLY A 47 1.16 -9.65 7.46
N GLY A 48 -0.04 -9.12 7.30
CA GLY A 48 -1.03 -9.48 6.28
C GLY A 48 -0.97 -8.61 5.01
N GLY A 49 0.20 -8.07 4.69
CA GLY A 49 0.46 -7.39 3.44
C GLY A 49 0.72 -8.34 2.26
N PRO A 50 1.10 -7.82 1.07
CA PRO A 50 1.31 -8.64 -0.13
C PRO A 50 2.23 -9.83 0.10
N ALA A 51 3.35 -9.63 0.82
CA ALA A 51 4.31 -10.69 1.09
C ALA A 51 3.73 -11.80 1.97
N GLY A 52 3.05 -11.42 3.07
CA GLY A 52 2.44 -12.38 3.99
C GLY A 52 1.28 -13.15 3.35
N LEU A 53 0.41 -12.47 2.60
CA LEU A 53 -0.70 -13.10 1.87
C LEU A 53 -0.20 -14.08 0.80
N THR A 54 0.81 -13.68 0.03
CA THR A 54 1.43 -14.57 -0.98
C THR A 54 2.09 -15.79 -0.33
N ALA A 55 2.82 -15.59 0.76
CA ALA A 55 3.42 -16.69 1.50
C ALA A 55 2.36 -17.64 2.05
N ALA A 56 1.29 -17.10 2.61
CA ALA A 56 0.18 -17.90 3.13
C ALA A 56 -0.47 -18.76 2.04
N TYR A 57 -0.72 -18.17 0.87
CA TYR A 57 -1.26 -18.89 -0.29
C TYR A 57 -0.39 -20.09 -0.64
N PHE A 58 0.91 -19.89 -0.86
CA PHE A 58 1.80 -20.98 -1.27
C PHE A 58 2.03 -22.00 -0.16
N LEU A 59 2.21 -21.57 1.08
CA LEU A 59 2.39 -22.50 2.21
C LEU A 59 1.14 -23.35 2.43
N ARG A 60 -0.05 -22.75 2.29
CA ARG A 60 -1.29 -23.50 2.42
C ARG A 60 -1.49 -24.49 1.28
N THR A 61 -1.18 -24.12 0.03
CA THR A 61 -1.23 -25.06 -1.11
C THR A 61 -0.22 -26.20 -0.99
N MET A 62 0.88 -26.00 -0.25
CA MET A 62 1.84 -27.05 0.10
C MET A 62 1.36 -27.95 1.27
N GLY A 63 0.17 -27.74 1.82
CA GLY A 63 -0.43 -28.55 2.87
C GLY A 63 -0.06 -28.12 4.30
N HIS A 64 0.57 -26.97 4.51
CA HIS A 64 0.85 -26.46 5.86
C HIS A 64 -0.38 -25.78 6.49
N SER A 65 -0.51 -25.86 7.81
CA SER A 65 -1.42 -25.01 8.56
C SER A 65 -0.82 -23.62 8.71
N VAL A 66 -1.57 -22.57 8.29
CA VAL A 66 -1.06 -21.19 8.22
C VAL A 66 -1.97 -20.25 8.98
N ALA A 67 -1.37 -19.40 9.84
CA ALA A 67 -2.02 -18.29 10.49
C ALA A 67 -1.28 -16.98 10.20
N ILE A 68 -2.03 -15.93 9.84
CA ILE A 68 -1.49 -14.58 9.62
C ILE A 68 -1.96 -13.69 10.76
N TYR A 69 -1.04 -12.96 11.36
CA TYR A 69 -1.28 -11.95 12.39
C TYR A 69 -0.99 -10.57 11.82
N ASP A 70 -1.96 -9.67 11.84
CA ASP A 70 -1.77 -8.30 11.37
C ASP A 70 -2.26 -7.28 12.40
N ALA A 71 -1.49 -6.22 12.60
CA ALA A 71 -1.82 -5.15 13.52
C ALA A 71 -3.03 -4.32 13.09
N MET A 72 -3.35 -4.35 11.79
CA MET A 72 -4.41 -3.54 11.20
C MET A 72 -5.78 -4.22 11.28
N PRO A 73 -6.89 -3.46 11.19
CA PRO A 73 -8.25 -4.00 11.25
C PRO A 73 -8.61 -4.96 10.10
N LYS A 74 -7.91 -4.85 8.97
CA LYS A 74 -8.11 -5.72 7.80
C LYS A 74 -6.79 -6.06 7.15
N MET A 75 -6.69 -7.26 6.60
CA MET A 75 -5.55 -7.67 5.78
C MET A 75 -5.41 -6.82 4.51
N GLY A 76 -4.23 -6.83 3.91
CA GLY A 76 -3.91 -6.15 2.66
C GLY A 76 -2.68 -5.24 2.74
N GLY A 77 -2.24 -4.82 3.92
CA GLY A 77 -1.06 -3.98 4.10
C GLY A 77 -1.10 -2.73 3.22
N MET A 78 -0.01 -2.41 2.51
CA MET A 78 0.05 -1.24 1.61
C MET A 78 -0.95 -1.28 0.46
N LEU A 79 -1.42 -2.44 0.01
CA LEU A 79 -2.50 -2.52 -0.98
C LEU A 79 -3.80 -1.90 -0.47
N ARG A 80 -4.04 -1.97 0.84
CA ARG A 80 -5.23 -1.40 1.48
C ARG A 80 -5.01 0.01 1.99
N TYR A 81 -3.90 0.24 2.70
CA TYR A 81 -3.68 1.44 3.49
C TYR A 81 -2.78 2.47 2.82
N GLY A 82 -2.07 2.09 1.75
CA GLY A 82 -1.20 2.97 0.99
C GLY A 82 -1.73 3.31 -0.40
N ILE A 83 -2.29 2.33 -1.12
CA ILE A 83 -2.85 2.56 -2.46
C ILE A 83 -4.29 3.06 -2.33
N PRO A 84 -4.65 4.21 -2.93
CA PRO A 84 -6.01 4.75 -2.86
C PRO A 84 -7.06 3.87 -3.56
N GLN A 85 -8.32 4.02 -3.14
CA GLN A 85 -9.48 3.29 -3.67
C GLN A 85 -9.64 3.44 -5.20
N TYR A 86 -9.37 4.62 -5.74
CA TYR A 86 -9.52 4.90 -7.17
C TYR A 86 -8.47 4.20 -8.05
N ARG A 87 -7.34 3.75 -7.47
CA ARG A 87 -6.33 2.94 -8.15
C ARG A 87 -6.51 1.44 -7.94
N LEU A 88 -6.90 1.06 -6.73
CA LEU A 88 -7.15 -0.34 -6.37
C LEU A 88 -8.45 -0.40 -5.56
N PRO A 89 -9.58 -0.74 -6.20
CA PRO A 89 -10.85 -0.94 -5.52
C PRO A 89 -10.73 -1.97 -4.40
N LYS A 90 -11.19 -1.61 -3.20
CA LYS A 90 -11.00 -2.48 -2.02
C LYS A 90 -11.87 -3.72 -2.07
N GLU A 91 -12.95 -3.68 -2.83
CA GLU A 91 -13.83 -4.81 -3.12
C GLU A 91 -13.08 -5.93 -3.86
N VAL A 92 -12.23 -5.57 -4.84
CA VAL A 92 -11.38 -6.53 -5.56
C VAL A 92 -10.35 -7.13 -4.61
N LEU A 93 -9.70 -6.29 -3.81
CA LEU A 93 -8.74 -6.74 -2.81
C LEU A 93 -9.38 -7.67 -1.77
N ASP A 94 -10.61 -7.36 -1.33
CA ASP A 94 -11.35 -8.20 -0.37
C ASP A 94 -11.67 -9.58 -0.96
N GLN A 95 -12.03 -9.66 -2.25
CA GLN A 95 -12.28 -10.93 -2.94
C GLN A 95 -11.00 -11.78 -3.06
N GLU A 96 -9.88 -11.19 -3.42
CA GLU A 96 -8.58 -11.86 -3.49
C GLU A 96 -8.13 -12.39 -2.11
N ILE A 97 -8.32 -11.59 -1.05
CA ILE A 97 -8.00 -12.02 0.31
C ILE A 97 -8.95 -13.13 0.76
N ALA A 98 -10.23 -13.05 0.42
CA ALA A 98 -11.21 -14.10 0.71
C ALA A 98 -10.85 -15.43 0.01
N ALA A 99 -10.36 -15.37 -1.23
CA ALA A 99 -9.90 -16.56 -1.94
C ALA A 99 -8.73 -17.25 -1.20
N ILE A 100 -7.79 -16.47 -0.62
CA ILE A 100 -6.71 -17.00 0.20
C ILE A 100 -7.25 -17.57 1.52
N ALA A 101 -8.20 -16.89 2.18
CA ALA A 101 -8.82 -17.39 3.42
C ALA A 101 -9.57 -18.71 3.18
N ASN A 102 -10.25 -18.86 2.04
CA ASN A 102 -10.99 -20.05 1.65
C ASN A 102 -10.11 -21.30 1.47
N LEU A 103 -8.80 -21.15 1.30
CA LEU A 103 -7.85 -22.26 1.34
C LEU A 103 -7.67 -22.83 2.74
N GLY A 104 -8.23 -22.18 3.76
CA GLY A 104 -8.09 -22.58 5.17
C GLY A 104 -6.94 -21.83 5.89
N VAL A 105 -6.58 -20.63 5.41
CA VAL A 105 -5.65 -19.73 6.12
C VAL A 105 -6.40 -19.01 7.24
N THR A 106 -5.89 -19.10 8.48
CA THR A 106 -6.42 -18.33 9.61
C THR A 106 -5.92 -16.89 9.57
N MET A 107 -6.83 -15.92 9.59
CA MET A 107 -6.50 -14.48 9.54
C MET A 107 -6.88 -13.81 10.86
N ILE A 108 -5.91 -13.24 11.56
CA ILE A 108 -6.07 -12.61 12.87
C ILE A 108 -5.71 -11.13 12.74
N ASN A 109 -6.74 -10.30 12.67
CA ASN A 109 -6.62 -8.85 12.58
C ASN A 109 -6.52 -8.23 13.99
N ASN A 110 -6.08 -6.96 14.07
CA ASN A 110 -5.86 -6.23 15.32
C ASN A 110 -4.90 -6.96 16.29
N ALA A 111 -3.99 -7.74 15.72
CA ALA A 111 -2.99 -8.51 16.47
C ALA A 111 -1.60 -7.91 16.27
N LYS A 112 -1.30 -6.85 17.01
CA LYS A 112 0.03 -6.21 17.00
C LYS A 112 0.99 -7.05 17.82
N ILE A 113 2.02 -7.59 17.19
CA ILE A 113 3.05 -8.38 17.88
C ILE A 113 3.84 -7.46 18.83
N GLY A 114 3.99 -7.92 20.08
CA GLY A 114 4.53 -7.14 21.20
C GLY A 114 3.47 -6.43 22.02
N ASP A 115 2.18 -6.54 21.63
CA ASP A 115 1.04 -5.98 22.36
C ASP A 115 -0.06 -7.07 22.45
N GLY A 116 -0.02 -7.89 23.46
CA GLY A 116 -0.92 -9.04 23.67
C GLY A 116 -0.40 -10.37 23.14
N VAL A 117 0.17 -10.43 21.96
CA VAL A 117 0.85 -11.61 21.40
C VAL A 117 2.32 -11.29 21.17
N THR A 118 3.21 -12.11 21.67
CA THR A 118 4.66 -11.95 21.55
C THR A 118 5.25 -12.78 20.41
N LEU A 119 6.42 -12.40 19.94
CA LEU A 119 7.14 -13.18 18.92
C LEU A 119 7.57 -14.55 19.48
N ASP A 120 7.91 -14.62 20.76
CA ASP A 120 8.32 -15.87 21.41
C ASP A 120 7.15 -16.84 21.51
N GLU A 121 5.96 -16.39 21.89
CA GLU A 121 4.75 -17.23 21.85
C GLU A 121 4.46 -17.80 20.47
N LEU A 122 4.65 -16.99 19.41
CA LEU A 122 4.50 -17.48 18.03
C LEU A 122 5.56 -18.54 17.68
N ARG A 123 6.80 -18.36 18.13
CA ARG A 123 7.89 -19.33 17.92
C ARG A 123 7.68 -20.64 18.64
N GLU A 124 7.13 -20.59 19.86
CA GLU A 124 6.81 -21.79 20.64
C GLU A 124 5.57 -22.52 20.08
N GLY A 125 4.61 -21.77 19.55
CA GLY A 125 3.35 -22.30 19.00
C GLY A 125 3.41 -22.77 17.55
N SER A 126 4.54 -22.59 16.84
CA SER A 126 4.68 -22.86 15.40
C SER A 126 6.00 -23.53 15.05
N ASP A 127 6.01 -24.32 13.98
CA ASP A 127 7.25 -24.89 13.41
C ASP A 127 8.13 -23.81 12.75
N ALA A 128 7.55 -22.74 12.24
CA ALA A 128 8.25 -21.59 11.71
C ALA A 128 7.45 -20.30 11.82
N VAL A 129 8.15 -19.16 11.90
CA VAL A 129 7.56 -17.82 11.89
C VAL A 129 8.17 -17.02 10.74
N LEU A 130 7.32 -16.49 9.88
CA LEU A 130 7.69 -15.56 8.81
C LEU A 130 7.36 -14.12 9.23
N VAL A 131 8.34 -13.23 9.18
CA VAL A 131 8.15 -11.79 9.44
C VAL A 131 8.03 -11.05 8.12
N ALA A 132 6.84 -10.47 7.84
CA ALA A 132 6.47 -9.81 6.59
C ALA A 132 5.78 -8.45 6.86
N ILE A 133 6.32 -7.67 7.81
CA ILE A 133 5.71 -6.45 8.35
C ILE A 133 5.73 -5.24 7.40
N GLY A 134 6.46 -5.32 6.29
CA GLY A 134 6.55 -4.22 5.31
C GLY A 134 7.33 -3.00 5.79
N ALA A 135 7.14 -1.87 5.10
CA ALA A 135 7.78 -0.59 5.38
C ALA A 135 6.71 0.50 5.54
N TRP A 136 6.37 0.81 6.78
CA TRP A 136 5.30 1.77 7.13
C TRP A 136 5.82 3.16 7.46
N THR A 137 7.12 3.31 7.63
CA THR A 137 7.72 4.58 8.05
C THR A 137 7.98 5.48 6.84
N SER A 138 7.42 6.67 6.86
CA SER A 138 7.72 7.70 5.87
C SER A 138 9.15 8.21 6.03
N SER A 139 9.78 8.59 4.91
CA SER A 139 11.11 9.21 4.94
C SER A 139 11.02 10.65 5.42
N SER A 140 11.90 11.04 6.33
CA SER A 140 12.05 12.42 6.80
C SER A 140 12.76 13.28 5.75
N MET A 141 12.34 14.52 5.60
CA MET A 141 13.01 15.54 4.78
C MET A 141 14.28 16.08 5.43
N ARG A 142 14.37 15.98 6.76
CA ARG A 142 15.46 16.49 7.61
C ARG A 142 15.64 18.00 7.51
N VAL A 143 14.52 18.73 7.54
CA VAL A 143 14.49 20.20 7.53
C VAL A 143 13.88 20.71 8.84
N PRO A 144 14.27 21.92 9.31
CA PRO A 144 13.61 22.56 10.45
C PRO A 144 12.11 22.68 10.21
N GLY A 145 11.32 22.53 11.28
CA GLY A 145 9.86 22.64 11.23
C GLY A 145 9.13 21.36 10.80
N GLU A 146 9.82 20.26 10.53
CA GLU A 146 9.19 18.99 10.12
C GLU A 146 8.30 18.35 11.20
N SER A 147 8.47 18.78 12.47
CA SER A 147 7.66 18.34 13.61
C SER A 147 6.44 19.23 13.90
N LEU A 148 6.19 20.25 13.10
CA LEU A 148 5.03 21.13 13.28
C LEU A 148 3.72 20.38 12.99
N ASN A 149 2.65 20.77 13.69
CA ASN A 149 1.31 20.26 13.39
C ASN A 149 0.92 20.64 11.96
N GLY A 150 0.32 19.70 11.23
CA GLY A 150 0.02 19.84 9.81
C GLY A 150 1.11 19.26 8.88
N VAL A 151 2.27 18.88 9.44
CA VAL A 151 3.29 18.11 8.70
C VAL A 151 3.13 16.63 9.03
N MET A 152 3.00 15.79 8.01
CA MET A 152 2.86 14.36 8.19
C MET A 152 3.49 13.57 7.05
N GLY A 153 3.82 12.31 7.30
CA GLY A 153 4.30 11.40 6.27
C GLY A 153 3.21 11.06 5.25
N GLY A 154 3.56 10.94 3.97
CA GLY A 154 2.59 10.60 2.93
C GLY A 154 1.90 9.25 3.17
N ILE A 155 2.61 8.25 3.68
CA ILE A 155 2.02 6.95 4.04
C ILE A 155 1.06 7.09 5.22
N ASP A 156 1.37 7.93 6.20
CA ASP A 156 0.49 8.17 7.36
C ASP A 156 -0.79 8.86 6.92
N PHE A 157 -0.68 9.88 6.05
CA PHE A 157 -1.85 10.53 5.45
C PHE A 157 -2.76 9.54 4.72
N LEU A 158 -2.21 8.72 3.82
CA LEU A 158 -2.97 7.73 3.05
C LEU A 158 -3.62 6.68 3.97
N ARG A 159 -2.92 6.27 5.03
CA ARG A 159 -3.45 5.35 6.04
C ARG A 159 -4.63 5.96 6.80
N HIS A 160 -4.53 7.22 7.26
CA HIS A 160 -5.65 7.91 7.93
C HIS A 160 -6.88 7.96 7.02
N VAL A 161 -6.70 8.32 5.76
CA VAL A 161 -7.81 8.31 4.78
C VAL A 161 -8.41 6.91 4.60
N ALA A 162 -7.56 5.87 4.49
CA ALA A 162 -8.02 4.50 4.33
C ALA A 162 -8.75 3.94 5.57
N LEU A 163 -8.46 4.48 6.75
CA LEU A 163 -9.13 4.17 8.02
C LEU A 163 -10.37 5.04 8.28
N ASN A 164 -10.70 5.97 7.40
CA ASN A 164 -11.72 7.01 7.60
C ASN A 164 -11.46 7.87 8.86
N GLU A 165 -10.21 8.04 9.21
CA GLU A 165 -9.76 8.96 10.26
C GLU A 165 -9.64 10.39 9.72
N PRO A 166 -9.69 11.44 10.57
CA PRO A 166 -9.45 12.80 10.13
C PRO A 166 -8.12 12.93 9.40
N SER A 167 -8.14 13.44 8.19
CA SER A 167 -6.94 13.56 7.35
C SER A 167 -5.93 14.60 7.85
N GLY A 168 -6.41 15.58 8.65
CA GLY A 168 -5.57 16.65 9.19
C GLY A 168 -5.02 17.64 8.16
N ILE A 169 -5.52 17.60 6.91
CA ILE A 169 -5.08 18.52 5.85
C ILE A 169 -5.92 19.78 5.81
N GLY A 170 -5.30 20.89 5.39
CA GLY A 170 -5.95 22.17 5.13
C GLY A 170 -6.38 22.35 3.67
N GLU A 171 -6.80 23.58 3.33
CA GLU A 171 -7.20 23.94 1.96
C GLU A 171 -6.01 23.98 0.98
N ARG A 172 -4.79 24.23 1.49
CA ARG A 172 -3.56 24.25 0.71
C ARG A 172 -2.62 23.15 1.20
N VAL A 173 -2.19 22.30 0.30
CA VAL A 173 -1.36 21.13 0.61
C VAL A 173 -0.10 21.14 -0.26
N ALA A 174 1.05 20.96 0.34
CA ALA A 174 2.31 20.75 -0.35
C ALA A 174 2.80 19.31 -0.11
N VAL A 175 2.98 18.55 -1.18
CA VAL A 175 3.52 17.17 -1.14
C VAL A 175 4.95 17.20 -1.65
N VAL A 176 5.89 16.78 -0.82
CA VAL A 176 7.31 16.73 -1.17
C VAL A 176 7.69 15.32 -1.61
N GLY A 177 8.01 15.16 -2.87
CA GLY A 177 8.41 13.89 -3.46
C GLY A 177 7.97 13.73 -4.91
N GLY A 178 8.56 12.76 -5.62
CA GLY A 178 8.29 12.48 -7.03
C GLY A 178 7.98 11.01 -7.32
N GLY A 179 7.74 10.20 -6.30
CA GLY A 179 7.38 8.78 -6.46
C GLY A 179 5.86 8.55 -6.45
N ASN A 180 5.44 7.30 -6.68
CA ASN A 180 4.02 6.94 -6.70
C ASN A 180 3.28 7.31 -5.41
N THR A 181 3.93 7.19 -4.24
CA THR A 181 3.33 7.62 -2.96
C THR A 181 3.00 9.12 -2.95
N ALA A 182 3.86 9.96 -3.57
CA ALA A 182 3.59 11.39 -3.67
C ALA A 182 2.41 11.66 -4.62
N MET A 183 2.33 10.95 -5.75
CA MET A 183 1.17 11.03 -6.65
C MET A 183 -0.13 10.59 -5.96
N ASP A 184 -0.08 9.50 -5.23
CA ASP A 184 -1.23 9.02 -4.45
C ASP A 184 -1.65 10.03 -3.37
N ALA A 185 -0.69 10.60 -2.64
CA ALA A 185 -0.97 11.57 -1.59
C ALA A 185 -1.58 12.87 -2.15
N CYS A 186 -1.00 13.45 -3.20
CA CYS A 186 -1.51 14.70 -3.76
C CYS A 186 -2.89 14.54 -4.41
N ARG A 187 -3.11 13.48 -5.18
CA ARG A 187 -4.41 13.18 -5.79
C ARG A 187 -5.47 12.84 -4.74
N THR A 188 -5.08 12.20 -3.65
CA THR A 188 -5.97 11.96 -2.50
C THR A 188 -6.30 13.26 -1.78
N ALA A 189 -5.33 14.17 -1.61
CA ALA A 189 -5.59 15.48 -0.98
C ALA A 189 -6.65 16.29 -1.74
N VAL A 190 -6.61 16.30 -3.09
CA VAL A 190 -7.66 16.92 -3.91
C VAL A 190 -9.04 16.30 -3.61
N ARG A 191 -9.12 14.98 -3.54
CA ARG A 191 -10.38 14.25 -3.24
C ARG A 191 -10.88 14.48 -1.83
N MET A 192 -9.99 14.80 -0.90
CA MET A 192 -10.33 15.18 0.48
C MET A 192 -10.71 16.65 0.62
N GLY A 193 -10.75 17.43 -0.49
CA GLY A 193 -11.24 18.79 -0.52
C GLY A 193 -10.18 19.89 -0.45
N ALA A 194 -8.90 19.56 -0.57
CA ALA A 194 -7.86 20.58 -0.73
C ALA A 194 -8.10 21.38 -2.01
N LYS A 195 -8.02 22.71 -1.92
CA LYS A 195 -8.25 23.64 -3.04
C LYS A 195 -7.02 23.87 -3.90
N GLU A 196 -5.85 23.84 -3.25
CA GLU A 196 -4.56 24.03 -3.90
C GLU A 196 -3.62 22.92 -3.46
N VAL A 197 -3.13 22.13 -4.41
CA VAL A 197 -2.17 21.05 -4.12
C VAL A 197 -0.92 21.23 -4.97
N TYR A 198 0.21 21.32 -4.29
CA TYR A 198 1.51 21.49 -4.91
C TYR A 198 2.35 20.22 -4.74
N ILE A 199 3.01 19.80 -5.82
CA ILE A 199 4.03 18.75 -5.80
C ILE A 199 5.38 19.44 -5.86
N ILE A 200 6.21 19.26 -4.84
CA ILE A 200 7.55 19.83 -4.75
C ILE A 200 8.54 18.72 -5.02
N TYR A 201 9.30 18.83 -6.10
CA TYR A 201 10.27 17.82 -6.49
C TYR A 201 11.63 18.43 -6.84
N ARG A 202 12.68 17.85 -6.25
CA ARG A 202 14.06 18.38 -6.35
C ARG A 202 14.71 18.23 -7.72
N ARG A 203 14.16 17.41 -8.60
CA ARG A 203 14.67 17.16 -9.95
C ARG A 203 13.68 17.60 -11.03
N THR A 204 13.93 17.22 -12.27
CA THR A 204 13.05 17.47 -13.40
C THR A 204 11.91 16.46 -13.47
N ARG A 205 10.93 16.73 -14.33
CA ARG A 205 9.82 15.83 -14.62
C ARG A 205 10.30 14.47 -15.11
N ASP A 206 11.29 14.44 -15.98
CA ASP A 206 11.80 13.20 -16.59
C ASP A 206 12.54 12.29 -15.60
N GLU A 207 12.97 12.84 -14.47
CA GLU A 207 13.63 12.09 -13.40
C GLU A 207 12.66 11.63 -12.29
N MET A 208 11.36 11.89 -12.45
CA MET A 208 10.38 11.39 -11.48
C MET A 208 10.30 9.86 -11.55
N PRO A 209 10.43 9.17 -10.41
CA PRO A 209 10.30 7.71 -10.38
C PRO A 209 8.84 7.24 -10.40
N ALA A 210 7.86 8.15 -10.35
CA ALA A 210 6.45 7.82 -10.49
C ALA A 210 6.13 7.34 -11.91
N ASP A 211 5.09 6.53 -12.05
CA ASP A 211 4.59 6.10 -13.34
C ASP A 211 4.14 7.30 -14.17
N ALA A 212 4.52 7.33 -15.45
CA ALA A 212 4.22 8.43 -16.36
C ALA A 212 2.71 8.71 -16.49
N LEU A 213 1.89 7.66 -16.42
CA LEU A 213 0.43 7.78 -16.45
C LEU A 213 -0.09 8.47 -15.18
N GLU A 214 0.47 8.13 -14.01
CA GLU A 214 0.09 8.76 -12.74
C GLU A 214 0.46 10.26 -12.71
N ILE A 215 1.61 10.62 -13.31
CA ILE A 215 2.02 12.02 -13.44
C ILE A 215 1.04 12.76 -14.37
N ALA A 216 0.71 12.19 -15.53
CA ALA A 216 -0.23 12.79 -16.47
C ALA A 216 -1.62 12.99 -15.85
N GLN A 217 -2.12 11.99 -15.15
CA GLN A 217 -3.40 12.08 -14.43
C GLN A 217 -3.39 13.13 -13.32
N ALA A 218 -2.26 13.29 -12.64
CA ALA A 218 -2.10 14.35 -11.64
C ALA A 218 -2.14 15.75 -12.28
N GLU A 219 -1.51 15.92 -13.44
CA GLU A 219 -1.58 17.15 -14.24
C GLU A 219 -3.01 17.46 -14.71
N GLU A 220 -3.73 16.45 -15.21
CA GLU A 220 -5.13 16.57 -15.64
C GLU A 220 -6.08 16.95 -14.47
N GLU A 221 -5.78 16.48 -13.25
CA GLU A 221 -6.50 16.85 -12.03
C GLU A 221 -6.16 18.25 -11.51
N GLY A 222 -5.30 19.00 -12.21
CA GLY A 222 -4.96 20.39 -11.90
C GLY A 222 -3.90 20.58 -10.82
N LEU A 223 -3.12 19.57 -10.51
CA LEU A 223 -2.05 19.66 -9.52
C LEU A 223 -0.87 20.51 -10.06
N ALA A 224 -0.34 21.38 -9.22
CA ALA A 224 0.76 22.27 -9.56
C ALA A 224 2.11 21.66 -9.22
N PHE A 225 2.98 21.50 -10.22
CA PHE A 225 4.32 20.96 -10.05
C PHE A 225 5.36 22.06 -9.85
N LYS A 226 6.21 21.94 -8.84
CA LYS A 226 7.35 22.76 -8.54
C LYS A 226 8.62 21.91 -8.67
N PHE A 227 9.14 21.85 -9.89
CA PHE A 227 10.38 21.13 -10.19
C PHE A 227 11.63 21.91 -9.77
N LEU A 228 12.76 21.23 -9.66
CA LEU A 228 14.06 21.79 -9.25
C LEU A 228 13.98 22.58 -7.92
N THR A 229 13.05 22.14 -7.06
CA THR A 229 12.73 22.81 -5.81
C THR A 229 12.87 21.83 -4.65
N ASN A 230 13.55 22.24 -3.59
CA ASN A 230 13.68 21.45 -2.38
C ASN A 230 13.37 22.33 -1.17
N PRO A 231 12.55 21.89 -0.21
CA PRO A 231 12.31 22.63 1.02
C PRO A 231 13.60 22.75 1.82
N VAL A 232 13.83 23.92 2.42
CA VAL A 232 14.96 24.18 3.32
C VAL A 232 14.50 24.36 4.76
N GLU A 233 13.25 24.78 4.95
CA GLU A 233 12.62 25.00 6.24
C GLU A 233 11.10 24.99 6.08
N ILE A 234 10.37 24.55 7.10
CA ILE A 234 8.92 24.66 7.21
C ILE A 234 8.62 25.70 8.27
N LEU A 235 7.95 26.78 7.86
CA LEU A 235 7.57 27.86 8.76
C LEU A 235 6.16 27.64 9.29
N GLY A 236 5.95 27.92 10.56
CA GLY A 236 4.65 27.82 11.20
C GLY A 236 4.42 28.92 12.23
N ALA A 237 3.17 29.12 12.61
CA ALA A 237 2.77 30.03 13.65
C ALA A 237 1.98 29.27 14.73
N GLY A 238 2.34 29.50 16.01
CA GLY A 238 1.64 28.83 17.11
C GLY A 238 1.82 27.31 17.15
N GLY A 239 2.89 26.77 16.54
CA GLY A 239 3.17 25.33 16.50
C GLY A 239 2.50 24.57 15.35
N SER A 240 1.86 25.24 14.40
CA SER A 240 1.21 24.65 13.21
C SER A 240 1.66 25.34 11.92
N VAL A 241 1.60 24.60 10.82
CA VAL A 241 1.82 25.10 9.44
C VAL A 241 0.57 25.78 8.92
#